data_7528f7979b838b697e03910a17e69ce4
#
_entry.id   7528f7979b838b697e03910a17e69ce4
#
_cell.length_a   1.000
_cell.length_b   1.000
_cell.length_c   1.000
_cell.angle_alpha   90.00
_cell.angle_beta   90.00
_cell.angle_gamma   90.00
#
_symmetry.space_group_name_H-M   'P 1'
#
loop_
_entity.id
_entity.type
_entity.pdbx_description
1 polymer ?
#
loop_
_entity_poly.entity_id
_entity_poly.type
_entity_poly.pdbx_seq_one_letter_code
_entity_poly.pdbx_strand_id
1 'polypeptide(L)'
;MKKIYIKKLTAFGFASLCGFLLTGTAGAFECKVKQSSMAKPSGFPSRALTMIVPYGPAGGSGQIAAAMAEAVTGHTGVSINRDHKPGGSGTVGMTAYMAAPADGYTVLEHIDDASSAHALDSSRPNPAVDLFPLVISQVTFSQIYIRTNETRYNDWKSYAKWVKAQNGKSTIANVSKEGSMERVTMKFITEAAGLKIQQISFDKGAPRYGALL
;
A
#
# COMPACT_ATOMS: atom_id res chain seq x y z
N MET A 1 37.09 -9.54 4.07
CA MET A 1 35.84 -10.11 4.61
C MET A 1 35.71 -9.67 6.07
N LYS A 2 34.93 -8.62 6.36
CA LYS A 2 34.63 -8.21 7.74
C LYS A 2 33.19 -8.63 8.06
N LYS A 3 33.05 -9.54 9.01
CA LYS A 3 31.75 -9.94 9.58
C LYS A 3 31.18 -8.76 10.36
N ILE A 4 30.00 -8.28 9.94
CA ILE A 4 29.23 -7.30 10.71
C ILE A 4 28.44 -8.08 11.77
N TYR A 5 28.85 -7.94 13.02
CA TYR A 5 28.10 -8.44 14.17
C TYR A 5 26.97 -7.45 14.48
N ILE A 6 25.75 -7.87 14.33
CA ILE A 6 24.59 -7.13 14.85
C ILE A 6 24.55 -7.39 16.35
N LYS A 7 24.88 -6.37 17.15
CA LYS A 7 24.70 -6.40 18.61
C LYS A 7 23.21 -6.49 18.92
N LYS A 8 22.86 -7.47 19.75
CA LYS A 8 21.53 -7.65 20.33
C LYS A 8 21.08 -6.36 21.00
N LEU A 9 20.00 -5.76 20.52
CA LEU A 9 19.22 -4.77 21.26
C LEU A 9 18.40 -5.55 22.29
N THR A 10 18.69 -5.33 23.54
CA THR A 10 17.90 -5.84 24.67
C THR A 10 16.55 -5.14 24.67
N ALA A 11 15.49 -5.87 24.32
CA ALA A 11 14.13 -5.42 24.47
C ALA A 11 13.76 -5.37 25.95
N PHE A 12 13.38 -4.20 26.41
CA PHE A 12 12.69 -4.01 27.70
C PHE A 12 11.33 -4.69 27.63
N GLY A 13 11.04 -5.49 28.66
CA GLY A 13 9.92 -6.40 28.69
C GLY A 13 8.56 -5.72 28.71
N PHE A 14 7.67 -6.21 27.87
CA PHE A 14 6.26 -6.27 28.13
C PHE A 14 5.86 -7.75 28.03
N ALA A 15 5.81 -8.40 29.19
CA ALA A 15 5.26 -9.75 29.30
C ALA A 15 3.75 -9.66 29.15
N SER A 16 3.25 -10.00 27.97
CA SER A 16 1.87 -10.46 27.80
C SER A 16 1.90 -11.94 27.48
N LEU A 17 1.50 -12.73 28.47
CA LEU A 17 1.40 -14.18 28.43
C LEU A 17 0.29 -14.57 27.44
N CYS A 18 0.62 -14.81 26.16
CA CYS A 18 -0.24 -15.53 25.24
C CYS A 18 0.10 -17.01 25.32
N GLY A 19 -0.74 -17.77 26.01
CA GLY A 19 -0.63 -19.22 26.07
C GLY A 19 -0.84 -19.82 24.67
N PHE A 20 0.17 -20.53 24.19
CA PHE A 20 0.14 -21.32 22.97
C PHE A 20 -0.61 -22.63 23.25
N LEU A 21 -1.84 -22.75 22.80
CA LEU A 21 -2.50 -24.03 22.59
C LEU A 21 -2.57 -24.30 21.10
N LEU A 22 -1.72 -25.21 20.63
CA LEU A 22 -1.71 -25.77 19.29
C LEU A 22 -2.92 -26.71 19.13
N THR A 23 -4.04 -26.19 18.63
CA THR A 23 -5.06 -26.99 17.95
C THR A 23 -5.41 -26.26 16.65
N GLY A 24 -5.16 -26.96 15.53
CA GLY A 24 -5.24 -26.38 14.19
C GLY A 24 -6.67 -26.03 13.77
N THR A 25 -6.98 -24.76 13.92
CA THR A 25 -7.97 -24.03 13.14
C THR A 25 -7.35 -22.68 12.85
N ALA A 26 -7.41 -22.23 11.60
CA ALA A 26 -6.96 -20.89 11.21
C ALA A 26 -7.83 -19.85 11.95
N GLY A 27 -7.46 -19.56 13.20
CA GLY A 27 -8.04 -18.49 13.99
C GLY A 27 -7.59 -17.15 13.41
N ALA A 28 -8.51 -16.35 12.94
CA ALA A 28 -8.26 -14.95 12.64
C ALA A 28 -7.61 -14.31 13.88
N PHE A 29 -6.47 -13.66 13.69
CA PHE A 29 -5.84 -12.86 14.73
C PHE A 29 -6.76 -11.68 15.05
N GLU A 30 -7.57 -11.80 16.07
CA GLU A 30 -8.38 -10.70 16.59
C GLU A 30 -7.46 -9.79 17.43
N CYS A 31 -6.90 -8.78 16.79
CA CYS A 31 -6.15 -7.74 17.50
C CYS A 31 -7.16 -6.86 18.25
N LYS A 32 -7.46 -7.18 19.52
CA LYS A 32 -8.24 -6.29 20.38
C LYS A 32 -7.38 -5.08 20.75
N VAL A 33 -7.43 -4.06 19.92
CA VAL A 33 -6.88 -2.75 20.29
C VAL A 33 -7.73 -2.23 21.44
N LYS A 34 -7.08 -1.91 22.58
CA LYS A 34 -7.75 -1.31 23.74
C LYS A 34 -8.36 0.02 23.28
N GLN A 35 -9.67 0.09 23.20
CA GLN A 35 -10.39 1.30 22.80
C GLN A 35 -10.14 2.40 23.84
N SER A 36 -9.28 3.35 23.50
CA SER A 36 -9.29 4.64 24.18
C SER A 36 -10.40 5.46 23.56
N SER A 37 -11.42 5.81 24.32
CA SER A 37 -12.47 6.70 23.85
C SER A 37 -11.87 8.09 23.64
N MET A 38 -11.68 8.48 22.40
CA MET A 38 -11.38 9.89 22.09
C MET A 38 -12.69 10.67 22.17
N ALA A 39 -12.71 11.72 22.98
CA ALA A 39 -13.88 12.59 23.09
C ALA A 39 -14.17 13.24 21.72
N LYS A 40 -15.40 13.07 21.22
CA LYS A 40 -15.84 13.76 20.01
C LYS A 40 -15.85 15.27 20.28
N PRO A 41 -15.20 16.10 19.43
CA PRO A 41 -15.27 17.55 19.55
C PRO A 41 -16.74 18.02 19.49
N SER A 42 -17.09 19.03 20.28
CA SER A 42 -18.44 19.59 20.23
C SER A 42 -18.70 20.26 18.87
N GLY A 43 -19.80 19.88 18.22
CA GLY A 43 -20.24 20.49 16.96
C GLY A 43 -19.62 19.95 15.68
N PHE A 44 -18.51 19.23 15.73
CA PHE A 44 -17.87 18.61 14.55
C PHE A 44 -17.38 17.20 14.88
N PRO A 45 -17.57 16.21 13.97
CA PRO A 45 -18.47 16.25 12.82
C PRO A 45 -19.95 16.09 13.26
N SER A 46 -20.85 16.82 12.60
CA SER A 46 -22.31 16.73 12.82
C SER A 46 -23.00 15.73 11.89
N ARG A 47 -22.28 15.23 10.88
CA ARG A 47 -22.73 14.23 9.90
C ARG A 47 -21.59 13.27 9.58
N ALA A 48 -21.88 12.22 8.82
CA ALA A 48 -20.87 11.28 8.34
C ALA A 48 -19.80 11.99 7.51
N LEU A 49 -18.55 11.51 7.62
CA LEU A 49 -17.44 11.90 6.77
C LEU A 49 -17.47 11.10 5.47
N THR A 50 -16.86 11.65 4.42
CA THR A 50 -16.59 10.93 3.17
C THR A 50 -15.09 10.73 3.02
N MET A 51 -14.67 9.50 2.80
CA MET A 51 -13.29 9.17 2.45
C MET A 51 -13.24 8.80 0.97
N ILE A 52 -12.64 9.66 0.15
CA ILE A 52 -12.37 9.34 -1.26
C ILE A 52 -11.17 8.40 -1.29
N VAL A 53 -11.35 7.26 -1.96
CA VAL A 53 -10.33 6.22 -2.15
C VAL A 53 -10.05 6.10 -3.65
N PRO A 54 -8.90 6.54 -4.15
CA PRO A 54 -8.56 6.54 -5.58
C PRO A 54 -8.35 5.16 -6.20
N TYR A 55 -8.62 4.10 -5.45
CA TYR A 55 -8.40 2.70 -5.86
C TYR A 55 -9.61 1.83 -5.55
N GLY A 56 -9.65 0.64 -6.15
CA GLY A 56 -10.76 -0.30 -5.97
C GLY A 56 -10.84 -0.89 -4.55
N PRO A 57 -12.04 -1.30 -4.09
CA PRO A 57 -12.26 -1.77 -2.73
C PRO A 57 -11.55 -3.07 -2.38
N ALA A 58 -11.24 -3.92 -3.36
CA ALA A 58 -10.58 -5.21 -3.15
C ALA A 58 -9.04 -5.12 -3.13
N GLY A 59 -8.46 -3.95 -3.36
CA GLY A 59 -7.01 -3.71 -3.30
C GLY A 59 -6.53 -3.29 -1.91
N GLY A 60 -5.22 -3.11 -1.76
CA GLY A 60 -4.60 -2.70 -0.49
C GLY A 60 -5.19 -1.41 0.07
N SER A 61 -5.28 -0.35 -0.76
CA SER A 61 -5.89 0.93 -0.37
C SER A 61 -7.35 0.77 0.09
N GLY A 62 -8.13 -0.06 -0.60
CA GLY A 62 -9.52 -0.33 -0.21
C GLY A 62 -9.64 -1.02 1.16
N GLN A 63 -8.73 -1.95 1.44
CA GLN A 63 -8.68 -2.66 2.74
C GLN A 63 -8.21 -1.73 3.86
N ILE A 64 -7.20 -0.89 3.61
CA ILE A 64 -6.72 0.10 4.58
C ILE A 64 -7.80 1.13 4.87
N ALA A 65 -8.46 1.66 3.84
CA ALA A 65 -9.57 2.58 3.98
C ALA A 65 -10.73 1.97 4.80
N ALA A 66 -11.00 0.66 4.62
CA ALA A 66 -11.98 -0.07 5.43
C ALA A 66 -11.57 -0.10 6.91
N ALA A 67 -10.35 -0.54 7.19
CA ALA A 67 -9.84 -0.65 8.55
C ALA A 67 -9.80 0.73 9.25
N MET A 68 -9.39 1.77 8.55
CA MET A 68 -9.40 3.14 9.09
C MET A 68 -10.82 3.63 9.39
N ALA A 69 -11.76 3.43 8.47
CA ALA A 69 -13.15 3.82 8.67
C ALA A 69 -13.78 3.09 9.87
N GLU A 70 -13.52 1.80 10.01
CA GLU A 70 -13.98 1.00 11.16
C GLU A 70 -13.36 1.49 12.48
N ALA A 71 -12.04 1.73 12.48
CA ALA A 71 -11.36 2.22 13.68
C ALA A 71 -11.90 3.58 14.12
N VAL A 72 -12.02 4.54 13.20
CA VAL A 72 -12.57 5.87 13.53
C VAL A 72 -14.01 5.77 14.02
N THR A 73 -14.86 4.99 13.34
CA THR A 73 -16.26 4.79 13.74
C THR A 73 -16.35 4.14 15.14
N GLY A 74 -15.52 3.13 15.40
CA GLY A 74 -15.50 2.44 16.69
C GLY A 74 -15.03 3.33 17.85
N HIS A 75 -14.09 4.25 17.61
CA HIS A 75 -13.57 5.14 18.65
C HIS A 75 -14.39 6.41 18.88
N THR A 76 -15.01 6.93 17.83
CA THR A 76 -15.65 8.25 17.85
C THR A 76 -17.16 8.20 17.66
N GLY A 77 -17.71 7.08 17.22
CA GLY A 77 -19.11 6.98 16.79
C GLY A 77 -19.42 7.70 15.47
N VAL A 78 -18.41 8.25 14.80
CA VAL A 78 -18.57 8.98 13.53
C VAL A 78 -18.43 8.03 12.36
N SER A 79 -19.47 7.91 11.54
CA SER A 79 -19.44 7.08 10.35
C SER A 79 -18.55 7.70 9.24
N ILE A 80 -17.80 6.86 8.53
CA ILE A 80 -17.04 7.25 7.35
C ILE A 80 -17.55 6.46 6.14
N ASN A 81 -18.09 7.17 5.16
CA ASN A 81 -18.49 6.61 3.87
C ASN A 81 -17.26 6.53 2.96
N ARG A 82 -16.97 5.37 2.42
CA ARG A 82 -15.84 5.17 1.49
C ARG A 82 -16.35 5.32 0.04
N ASP A 83 -15.86 6.34 -0.65
CA ASP A 83 -16.19 6.62 -2.05
C ASP A 83 -15.01 6.21 -2.94
N HIS A 84 -15.12 5.06 -3.60
CA HIS A 84 -14.07 4.52 -4.46
C HIS A 84 -14.12 5.12 -5.85
N LYS A 85 -13.07 5.86 -6.22
CA LYS A 85 -12.92 6.54 -7.51
C LYS A 85 -11.61 6.11 -8.21
N PRO A 86 -11.53 4.86 -8.68
CA PRO A 86 -10.32 4.36 -9.33
C PRO A 86 -10.11 4.97 -10.72
N GLY A 87 -8.85 5.07 -11.12
CA GLY A 87 -8.42 5.46 -12.46
C GLY A 87 -7.22 6.40 -12.48
N GLY A 88 -6.46 6.36 -13.60
CA GLY A 88 -5.33 7.25 -13.86
C GLY A 88 -4.24 7.22 -12.77
N SER A 89 -3.92 6.07 -12.20
CA SER A 89 -2.99 5.95 -11.06
C SER A 89 -3.37 6.86 -9.88
N GLY A 90 -4.68 6.90 -9.55
CA GLY A 90 -5.22 7.71 -8.45
C GLY A 90 -5.65 9.13 -8.84
N THR A 91 -5.34 9.59 -10.05
CA THR A 91 -5.66 10.97 -10.49
C THR A 91 -7.17 11.26 -10.46
N VAL A 92 -8.02 10.29 -10.85
CA VAL A 92 -9.49 10.48 -10.84
C VAL A 92 -9.99 10.78 -9.43
N GLY A 93 -9.61 9.98 -8.44
CA GLY A 93 -10.01 10.22 -7.05
C GLY A 93 -9.43 11.51 -6.49
N MET A 94 -8.17 11.80 -6.79
CA MET A 94 -7.52 13.03 -6.34
C MET A 94 -8.19 14.28 -6.91
N THR A 95 -8.54 14.28 -8.21
CA THR A 95 -9.29 15.38 -8.84
C THR A 95 -10.67 15.56 -8.18
N ALA A 96 -11.35 14.45 -7.89
CA ALA A 96 -12.65 14.51 -7.21
C ALA A 96 -12.51 15.07 -5.76
N TYR A 97 -11.43 14.74 -5.07
CA TYR A 97 -11.13 15.33 -3.75
C TYR A 97 -10.86 16.84 -3.84
N MET A 98 -10.07 17.28 -4.82
CA MET A 98 -9.76 18.71 -5.02
C MET A 98 -11.02 19.53 -5.36
N ALA A 99 -12.03 18.92 -5.95
CA ALA A 99 -13.32 19.57 -6.24
C ALA A 99 -14.30 19.54 -5.06
N ALA A 100 -13.99 18.82 -3.98
CA ALA A 100 -14.86 18.74 -2.81
C ALA A 100 -14.77 20.01 -1.95
N PRO A 101 -15.83 20.37 -1.20
CA PRO A 101 -15.78 21.49 -0.25
C PRO A 101 -14.68 21.30 0.82
N ALA A 102 -13.92 22.33 1.11
CA ALA A 102 -12.88 22.33 2.15
C ALA A 102 -13.51 22.57 3.55
N ASP A 103 -14.52 21.80 3.91
CA ASP A 103 -15.29 21.94 5.15
C ASP A 103 -14.90 20.89 6.23
N GLY A 104 -13.88 20.09 5.96
CA GLY A 104 -13.41 19.03 6.84
C GLY A 104 -14.20 17.72 6.77
N TYR A 105 -15.28 17.64 5.97
CA TYR A 105 -16.10 16.42 5.86
C TYR A 105 -15.64 15.47 4.76
N THR A 106 -14.70 15.88 3.92
CA THR A 106 -14.10 15.02 2.90
C THR A 106 -12.62 14.84 3.17
N VAL A 107 -12.18 13.60 3.26
CA VAL A 107 -10.77 13.21 3.38
C VAL A 107 -10.36 12.35 2.19
N LEU A 108 -9.08 12.36 1.87
CA LEU A 108 -8.50 11.54 0.80
C LEU A 108 -7.62 10.46 1.43
N GLU A 109 -7.87 9.20 1.10
CA GLU A 109 -6.90 8.12 1.27
C GLU A 109 -6.02 8.09 0.02
N HIS A 110 -4.73 8.16 0.17
CA HIS A 110 -3.83 8.17 -0.97
C HIS A 110 -2.52 7.44 -0.68
N ILE A 111 -1.81 7.11 -1.74
CA ILE A 111 -0.49 6.48 -1.71
C ILE A 111 0.55 7.31 -2.47
N ASP A 112 1.77 6.87 -2.45
CA ASP A 112 2.94 7.50 -3.08
C ASP A 112 2.85 7.67 -4.61
N ASP A 113 1.97 6.94 -5.29
CA ASP A 113 1.69 7.11 -6.74
C ASP A 113 1.28 8.55 -7.10
N ALA A 114 0.73 9.33 -6.16
CA ALA A 114 0.40 10.74 -6.40
C ALA A 114 1.62 11.58 -6.76
N SER A 115 2.73 11.35 -6.06
CA SER A 115 3.98 12.09 -6.29
C SER A 115 4.57 11.76 -7.66
N SER A 116 4.59 10.47 -8.02
CA SER A 116 5.07 10.06 -9.35
C SER A 116 4.13 10.49 -10.47
N ALA A 117 2.83 10.50 -10.24
CA ALA A 117 1.86 11.01 -11.23
C ALA A 117 2.06 12.50 -11.52
N HIS A 118 2.32 13.33 -10.48
CA HIS A 118 2.65 14.75 -10.64
C HIS A 118 4.01 14.93 -11.33
N ALA A 119 5.02 14.15 -10.97
CA ALA A 119 6.36 14.24 -11.58
C ALA A 119 6.36 13.92 -13.10
N LEU A 120 5.46 13.04 -13.54
CA LEU A 120 5.28 12.73 -14.95
C LEU A 120 4.45 13.79 -15.71
N ASP A 121 3.54 14.44 -15.02
CA ASP A 121 2.61 15.41 -15.60
C ASP A 121 2.27 16.45 -14.53
N SER A 122 2.96 17.60 -14.62
CA SER A 122 2.82 18.71 -13.65
C SER A 122 1.45 19.39 -13.68
N SER A 123 0.58 19.08 -14.63
CA SER A 123 -0.80 19.54 -14.62
C SER A 123 -1.68 18.81 -13.60
N ARG A 124 -1.20 17.68 -13.06
CA ARG A 124 -1.87 16.93 -11.99
C ARG A 124 -1.60 17.57 -10.64
N PRO A 125 -2.51 17.36 -9.66
CA PRO A 125 -2.31 17.90 -8.32
C PRO A 125 -0.95 17.51 -7.73
N ASN A 126 -0.32 18.46 -7.05
CA ASN A 126 0.95 18.25 -6.38
C ASN A 126 0.70 17.87 -4.91
N PRO A 127 0.93 16.64 -4.50
CA PRO A 127 0.62 16.21 -3.13
C PRO A 127 1.42 16.97 -2.05
N ALA A 128 2.57 17.55 -2.40
CA ALA A 128 3.39 18.32 -1.45
C ALA A 128 2.86 19.75 -1.20
N VAL A 129 2.00 20.25 -2.09
CA VAL A 129 1.49 21.64 -2.04
C VAL A 129 -0.03 21.66 -1.84
N ASP A 130 -0.73 20.77 -2.55
CA ASP A 130 -2.19 20.76 -2.62
C ASP A 130 -2.86 19.90 -1.53
N LEU A 131 -2.07 19.08 -0.81
CA LEU A 131 -2.56 18.21 0.24
C LEU A 131 -1.90 18.52 1.58
N PHE A 132 -2.68 18.38 2.65
CA PHE A 132 -2.16 18.40 4.02
C PHE A 132 -2.27 16.97 4.59
N PRO A 133 -1.13 16.30 4.89
CA PRO A 133 -1.15 14.95 5.43
C PRO A 133 -1.61 14.97 6.90
N LEU A 134 -2.70 14.28 7.20
CA LEU A 134 -3.24 14.13 8.55
C LEU A 134 -2.58 12.97 9.29
N VAL A 135 -2.39 11.84 8.61
CA VAL A 135 -1.87 10.61 9.20
C VAL A 135 -1.23 9.73 8.13
N ILE A 136 -0.17 9.05 8.51
CA ILE A 136 0.39 7.94 7.73
C ILE A 136 -0.18 6.64 8.29
N SER A 137 -1.09 6.03 7.54
CA SER A 137 -1.80 4.81 7.96
C SER A 137 -0.97 3.54 7.79
N GLN A 138 -0.02 3.55 6.86
CA GLN A 138 0.82 2.40 6.56
C GLN A 138 2.17 2.84 6.01
N VAL A 139 3.20 2.08 6.36
CA VAL A 139 4.52 2.13 5.72
C VAL A 139 4.77 0.77 5.10
N THR A 140 5.07 0.74 3.80
CA THR A 140 5.35 -0.50 3.07
C THR A 140 6.71 -0.43 2.38
N PHE A 141 7.15 -1.56 1.87
CA PHE A 141 8.34 -1.66 1.02
C PHE A 141 8.04 -2.55 -0.17
N SER A 142 8.70 -2.27 -1.28
CA SER A 142 8.55 -3.06 -2.50
C SER A 142 9.15 -4.45 -2.32
N GLN A 143 8.43 -5.47 -2.81
CA GLN A 143 8.84 -6.87 -2.76
C GLN A 143 8.64 -7.50 -4.14
N ILE A 144 9.52 -8.43 -4.48
CA ILE A 144 9.38 -9.26 -5.67
C ILE A 144 8.95 -10.66 -5.22
N TYR A 145 7.82 -11.11 -5.74
CA TYR A 145 7.25 -12.43 -5.43
C TYR A 145 7.48 -13.39 -6.59
N ILE A 146 7.74 -14.64 -6.25
CA ILE A 146 7.80 -15.77 -7.18
C ILE A 146 6.84 -16.85 -6.71
N ARG A 147 6.53 -17.81 -7.57
CA ARG A 147 5.75 -18.98 -7.17
C ARG A 147 6.51 -19.81 -6.14
N THR A 148 5.82 -20.44 -5.21
CA THR A 148 6.43 -21.31 -4.19
C THR A 148 7.05 -22.58 -4.78
N ASN A 149 6.53 -23.03 -5.93
CA ASN A 149 7.03 -24.18 -6.68
C ASN A 149 8.03 -23.80 -7.78
N GLU A 150 8.59 -22.59 -7.76
CA GLU A 150 9.62 -22.16 -8.70
C GLU A 150 10.92 -22.94 -8.46
N THR A 151 11.45 -23.54 -9.49
CA THR A 151 12.67 -24.37 -9.42
C THR A 151 13.87 -23.78 -10.15
N ARG A 152 13.66 -22.74 -10.98
CA ARG A 152 14.71 -22.15 -11.80
C ARG A 152 15.65 -21.24 -11.00
N TYR A 153 15.13 -20.67 -9.90
CA TYR A 153 15.84 -19.75 -9.02
C TYR A 153 15.13 -19.69 -7.65
N ASN A 154 15.89 -19.47 -6.60
CA ASN A 154 15.38 -19.44 -5.22
C ASN A 154 15.91 -18.23 -4.42
N ASP A 155 16.75 -17.41 -5.03
CA ASP A 155 17.27 -16.18 -4.45
C ASP A 155 17.49 -15.11 -5.54
N TRP A 156 17.82 -13.90 -5.12
CA TRP A 156 18.08 -12.79 -6.04
C TRP A 156 19.24 -13.06 -7.00
N LYS A 157 20.29 -13.70 -6.55
CA LYS A 157 21.48 -13.95 -7.38
C LYS A 157 21.18 -14.93 -8.53
N SER A 158 20.51 -16.02 -8.22
CA SER A 158 20.09 -17.03 -9.20
C SER A 158 19.02 -16.47 -10.14
N TYR A 159 18.07 -15.67 -9.64
CA TYR A 159 17.08 -14.97 -10.45
C TYR A 159 17.75 -14.01 -11.44
N ALA A 160 18.65 -13.13 -10.97
CA ALA A 160 19.35 -12.19 -11.85
C ALA A 160 20.17 -12.90 -12.93
N LYS A 161 20.83 -14.00 -12.59
CA LYS A 161 21.55 -14.85 -13.57
C LYS A 161 20.59 -15.42 -14.61
N TRP A 162 19.46 -15.96 -14.17
CA TRP A 162 18.44 -16.51 -15.06
C TRP A 162 17.87 -15.42 -15.99
N VAL A 163 17.51 -14.24 -15.45
CA VAL A 163 17.00 -13.12 -16.25
C VAL A 163 17.98 -12.68 -17.33
N LYS A 164 19.28 -12.58 -17.01
CA LYS A 164 20.32 -12.23 -17.99
C LYS A 164 20.36 -13.22 -19.17
N ALA A 165 20.17 -14.51 -18.87
CA ALA A 165 20.14 -15.54 -19.91
C ALA A 165 18.88 -15.47 -20.82
N GLN A 166 17.81 -14.80 -20.39
CA GLN A 166 16.59 -14.65 -21.19
C GLN A 166 16.65 -13.56 -22.26
N ASN A 167 17.72 -12.77 -22.33
CA ASN A 167 17.92 -11.71 -23.34
C ASN A 167 16.73 -10.74 -23.47
N GLY A 168 16.13 -10.32 -22.33
CA GLY A 168 15.01 -9.40 -22.30
C GLY A 168 13.63 -10.03 -22.53
N LYS A 169 13.51 -11.35 -22.57
CA LYS A 169 12.23 -12.06 -22.66
C LYS A 169 11.54 -12.28 -21.32
N SER A 170 12.25 -12.02 -20.21
CA SER A 170 11.64 -12.10 -18.87
C SER A 170 10.60 -11.03 -18.68
N THR A 171 9.53 -11.37 -17.98
CA THR A 171 8.44 -10.46 -17.63
C THR A 171 8.29 -10.34 -16.12
N ILE A 172 7.80 -9.18 -15.65
CA ILE A 172 7.34 -8.96 -14.29
C ILE A 172 5.99 -8.25 -14.31
N ALA A 173 5.10 -8.69 -13.43
CA ALA A 173 3.76 -8.12 -13.29
C ALA A 173 3.75 -7.01 -12.24
N ASN A 174 3.33 -5.82 -12.63
CA ASN A 174 3.14 -4.65 -11.76
C ASN A 174 1.67 -4.24 -11.71
N VAL A 175 1.30 -3.50 -10.68
CA VAL A 175 0.00 -2.82 -10.63
C VAL A 175 0.17 -1.39 -11.14
N SER A 176 -0.92 -0.84 -11.68
CA SER A 176 -0.99 0.50 -12.26
C SER A 176 -0.20 0.68 -13.56
N LYS A 177 -0.21 1.91 -14.08
CA LYS A 177 0.37 2.25 -15.38
C LYS A 177 1.79 2.80 -15.24
N GLU A 178 2.31 3.29 -16.35
CA GLU A 178 3.58 4.00 -16.38
C GLU A 178 3.61 5.10 -15.31
N GLY A 179 4.73 5.20 -14.60
CA GLY A 179 4.92 6.15 -13.51
C GLY A 179 4.42 5.70 -12.14
N SER A 180 3.81 4.53 -12.01
CA SER A 180 3.57 3.99 -10.67
C SER A 180 4.87 3.69 -9.95
N MET A 181 4.87 3.80 -8.62
CA MET A 181 6.08 3.57 -7.82
C MET A 181 6.63 2.15 -7.98
N GLU A 182 5.79 1.15 -8.18
CA GLU A 182 6.24 -0.22 -8.46
C GLU A 182 7.08 -0.26 -9.76
N ARG A 183 6.63 0.40 -10.83
CA ARG A 183 7.34 0.42 -12.10
C ARG A 183 8.63 1.23 -12.03
N VAL A 184 8.60 2.38 -11.35
CA VAL A 184 9.78 3.24 -11.14
C VAL A 184 10.83 2.48 -10.31
N THR A 185 10.42 1.87 -9.20
CA THR A 185 11.33 1.06 -8.35
C THR A 185 11.93 -0.10 -9.14
N MET A 186 11.10 -0.81 -9.93
CA MET A 186 11.59 -1.93 -10.74
C MET A 186 12.56 -1.46 -11.82
N LYS A 187 12.35 -0.28 -12.41
CA LYS A 187 13.29 0.32 -13.35
C LYS A 187 14.66 0.54 -12.71
N PHE A 188 14.70 1.18 -11.52
CA PHE A 188 15.95 1.39 -10.79
C PHE A 188 16.65 0.06 -10.44
N ILE A 189 15.92 -0.94 -10.00
CA ILE A 189 16.48 -2.26 -9.68
C ILE A 189 17.08 -2.91 -10.92
N THR A 190 16.38 -2.88 -12.05
CA THR A 190 16.85 -3.50 -13.28
C THR A 190 18.07 -2.79 -13.88
N GLU A 191 18.08 -1.45 -13.84
CA GLU A 191 19.23 -0.64 -14.27
C GLU A 191 20.46 -0.91 -13.38
N ALA A 192 20.31 -0.86 -12.07
CA ALA A 192 21.40 -1.12 -11.12
C ALA A 192 21.97 -2.55 -11.24
N ALA A 193 21.14 -3.54 -11.57
CA ALA A 193 21.55 -4.93 -11.71
C ALA A 193 21.97 -5.31 -13.16
N GLY A 194 21.84 -4.39 -14.11
CA GLY A 194 22.08 -4.66 -15.53
C GLY A 194 21.16 -5.73 -16.11
N LEU A 195 19.87 -5.68 -15.74
CA LEU A 195 18.85 -6.64 -16.17
C LEU A 195 17.93 -6.02 -17.23
N LYS A 196 17.46 -6.86 -18.15
CA LYS A 196 16.43 -6.52 -19.13
C LYS A 196 15.16 -7.31 -18.81
N ILE A 197 14.12 -6.64 -18.29
CA ILE A 197 12.86 -7.23 -17.91
C ILE A 197 11.73 -6.40 -18.52
N GLN A 198 10.74 -7.08 -19.11
CA GLN A 198 9.52 -6.43 -19.60
C GLN A 198 8.53 -6.29 -18.45
N GLN A 199 8.07 -5.08 -18.20
CA GLN A 199 7.11 -4.80 -17.15
C GLN A 199 5.69 -4.84 -17.71
N ILE A 200 4.88 -5.79 -17.24
CA ILE A 200 3.46 -5.97 -17.64
C ILE A 200 2.58 -5.32 -16.57
N SER A 201 1.76 -4.36 -16.98
CA SER A 201 0.86 -3.63 -16.07
C SER A 201 -0.50 -4.29 -15.95
N PHE A 202 -1.00 -4.36 -14.73
CA PHE A 202 -2.36 -4.75 -14.38
C PHE A 202 -3.07 -3.58 -13.69
N ASP A 203 -4.33 -3.35 -14.01
CA ASP A 203 -5.11 -2.24 -13.41
C ASP A 203 -5.45 -2.49 -11.93
N LYS A 204 -5.36 -3.72 -11.46
CA LYS A 204 -5.71 -4.13 -10.08
C LYS A 204 -4.76 -5.21 -9.56
N GLY A 205 -4.62 -5.30 -8.24
CA GLY A 205 -3.78 -6.29 -7.59
C GLY A 205 -4.21 -7.73 -7.82
N ALA A 206 -5.51 -8.02 -7.75
CA ALA A 206 -6.01 -9.39 -7.90
C ALA A 206 -5.68 -10.04 -9.26
N PRO A 207 -5.90 -9.38 -10.43
CA PRO A 207 -5.44 -9.90 -11.71
C PRO A 207 -3.92 -10.11 -11.79
N ARG A 208 -3.12 -9.23 -11.16
CA ARG A 208 -1.67 -9.40 -11.10
C ARG A 208 -1.28 -10.68 -10.37
N TYR A 209 -1.88 -10.97 -9.23
CA TYR A 209 -1.64 -12.22 -8.51
C TYR A 209 -2.13 -13.45 -9.30
N GLY A 210 -3.27 -13.33 -9.97
CA GLY A 210 -3.78 -14.39 -10.85
C GLY A 210 -2.82 -14.71 -12.01
N ALA A 211 -2.12 -13.72 -12.55
CA ALA A 211 -1.12 -13.94 -13.59
C ALA A 211 0.15 -14.65 -13.08
N LEU A 212 0.38 -14.66 -11.77
CA LEU A 212 1.49 -15.40 -11.15
C LEU A 212 1.13 -16.89 -10.93
N LEU A 213 -0.15 -17.23 -10.75
CA LEU A 213 -0.61 -18.60 -10.53
C LEU A 213 -0.68 -19.42 -11.81
#